data_6d5d986937ee8eaf4d5389ce4318c0c6
#
_entry.id   6d5d986937ee8eaf4d5389ce4318c0c6
#
_cell.length_a   1.000
_cell.length_b   1.000
_cell.length_c   1.000
_cell.angle_alpha   90.00
_cell.angle_beta   90.00
_cell.angle_gamma   90.00
#
_symmetry.space_group_name_H-M   'P 1'
#
loop_
_entity.id
_entity.type
_entity.pdbx_description
1 polymer ?
#
loop_
_entity_poly.entity_id
_entity_poly.type
_entity_poly.pdbx_seq_one_letter_code
_entity_poly.pdbx_strand_id
1 'polypeptide(L)'
;MQLFREARNHYTQAVRKAKASFFKQKFASCNTNSKKFWDTVKSMENKNTSSQLPTALKIGNTVTTDKSTIIENFNKHFSTAGHAFHLATPTPDNSTAPPTATRPSLPHFSFSQIHSADVLKELQNLDPYKSAGLDNLDPFFLKLSAEIVATPITSLFNLSFVSSEIPKDWKAAAVIPLFKGGDTLDPNCYRPISILPCLSKVFESQVNKQITDHFESHHTFSAMQSGFRAGHGCTSATLKVLNDILTAIDKKHYCAAVFIDLAKAFDSVNHHILIGRLDSLGFSNDCLAWFTNYFSDRVQCVKSEGLLSGPLAVSMGVPQGSILGPTLFSVYINEVALAAGESLIHLYADDTILYTSGPSLDTVLTTLQASFNAIQLSFRGLQLLLNTSKTKCMLFNRSLPAPTRLSNITTLDGSDLEYVDNYKYLGVWLDCKLSFQTHIKHLQSKVKSRIGFLFRNKASFTHAAKHTLVKLTILPILDFGDVIYKIASNTLLSKLDAVYHSAIRFITKAPYTTHHCDLYALVGWPSLHTRRQTHWLHVIYKTLLGKVPPYLSSLVTIASPTCSTRSSRYISLVTPKTNSFFGRLSFQFSAANDWNELQKSLKLETLISLTSFKHQLSEQLTDYCTCT
;
A
#
# COMPACT_ATOMS: atom_id res chain seq x y z
N MET A 1 -0.10 8.90 56.94
CA MET A 1 -0.77 8.75 55.63
C MET A 1 -0.74 10.06 54.80
N GLN A 2 -1.12 11.22 55.34
CA GLN A 2 -1.15 12.51 54.62
C GLN A 2 0.25 12.95 54.17
N LEU A 3 1.23 12.99 55.05
CA LEU A 3 2.64 13.32 54.76
C LEU A 3 3.25 12.41 53.66
N PHE A 4 2.93 11.13 53.67
CA PHE A 4 3.37 10.18 52.63
C PHE A 4 2.76 10.53 51.27
N ARG A 5 1.47 10.88 51.21
CA ARG A 5 0.81 11.31 49.96
C ARG A 5 1.42 12.60 49.41
N GLU A 6 1.70 13.57 50.27
CA GLU A 6 2.32 14.84 49.90
C GLU A 6 3.75 14.65 49.38
N ALA A 7 4.58 13.88 50.09
CA ALA A 7 5.94 13.54 49.67
C ALA A 7 5.95 12.80 48.32
N ARG A 8 5.06 11.80 48.15
CA ARG A 8 4.90 11.05 46.90
C ARG A 8 4.47 11.97 45.74
N ASN A 9 3.53 12.88 45.99
CA ASN A 9 3.06 13.80 44.96
C ASN A 9 4.15 14.80 44.58
N HIS A 10 4.90 15.32 45.55
CA HIS A 10 6.04 16.20 45.31
C HIS A 10 7.15 15.50 44.50
N TYR A 11 7.52 14.28 44.88
CA TYR A 11 8.47 13.46 44.14
C TYR A 11 8.01 13.23 42.69
N THR A 12 6.76 12.79 42.53
CA THR A 12 6.18 12.54 41.18
C THR A 12 6.20 13.81 40.30
N GLN A 13 5.91 14.96 40.90
CA GLN A 13 5.93 16.27 40.21
C GLN A 13 7.35 16.68 39.83
N ALA A 14 8.32 16.49 40.74
CA ALA A 14 9.74 16.75 40.47
C ALA A 14 10.28 15.88 39.31
N VAL A 15 10.00 14.60 39.34
CA VAL A 15 10.38 13.66 38.25
C VAL A 15 9.76 14.06 36.90
N ARG A 16 8.46 14.41 36.90
CA ARG A 16 7.78 14.88 35.67
C ARG A 16 8.41 16.18 35.15
N LYS A 17 8.74 17.13 36.02
CA LYS A 17 9.36 18.40 35.65
C LYS A 17 10.78 18.18 35.08
N ALA A 18 11.59 17.34 35.71
CA ALA A 18 12.93 16.99 35.26
C ALA A 18 12.89 16.28 33.88
N LYS A 19 12.00 15.30 33.74
CA LYS A 19 11.80 14.59 32.44
C LYS A 19 11.36 15.55 31.33
N ALA A 20 10.43 16.47 31.61
CA ALA A 20 9.96 17.45 30.66
C ALA A 20 11.08 18.40 30.20
N SER A 21 11.89 18.89 31.15
CA SER A 21 13.03 19.79 30.89
C SER A 21 14.08 19.06 30.01
N PHE A 22 14.44 17.83 30.37
CA PHE A 22 15.40 17.03 29.63
C PHE A 22 14.99 16.82 28.16
N PHE A 23 13.74 16.39 27.91
CA PHE A 23 13.27 16.20 26.54
C PHE A 23 13.14 17.50 25.78
N LYS A 24 12.71 18.58 26.43
CA LYS A 24 12.60 19.90 25.79
C LYS A 24 13.98 20.39 25.31
N GLN A 25 15.05 20.19 26.09
CA GLN A 25 16.42 20.49 25.68
C GLN A 25 16.87 19.60 24.52
N LYS A 26 16.59 18.29 24.59
CA LYS A 26 16.88 17.38 23.49
C LYS A 26 16.19 17.80 22.19
N PHE A 27 14.91 18.15 22.21
CA PHE A 27 14.21 18.66 21.02
C PHE A 27 14.78 19.98 20.51
N ALA A 28 15.18 20.89 21.41
CA ALA A 28 15.84 22.14 21.03
C ALA A 28 17.17 21.89 20.31
N SER A 29 17.93 20.83 20.69
CA SER A 29 19.21 20.48 20.10
C SER A 29 19.09 19.63 18.80
N CYS A 30 17.90 19.23 18.39
CA CYS A 30 17.72 18.45 17.17
C CYS A 30 17.95 19.27 15.89
N ASN A 31 17.73 20.60 15.94
CA ASN A 31 17.83 21.49 14.77
C ASN A 31 17.17 20.86 13.52
N THR A 32 17.93 20.70 12.42
CA THR A 32 17.49 20.08 11.16
C THR A 32 17.72 18.57 11.11
N ASN A 33 18.30 17.94 12.15
CA ASN A 33 18.60 16.51 12.15
C ASN A 33 17.35 15.68 12.42
N SER A 34 16.74 15.19 11.35
CA SER A 34 15.53 14.36 11.38
C SER A 34 15.71 13.06 12.18
N LYS A 35 16.86 12.37 12.04
CA LYS A 35 17.15 11.12 12.76
C LYS A 35 17.15 11.34 14.26
N LYS A 36 17.91 12.36 14.72
CA LYS A 36 17.98 12.72 16.15
C LYS A 36 16.61 13.10 16.73
N PHE A 37 15.78 13.78 15.93
CA PHE A 37 14.41 14.13 16.31
C PHE A 37 13.57 12.88 16.56
N TRP A 38 13.53 11.95 15.62
CA TRP A 38 12.72 10.73 15.75
C TRP A 38 13.25 9.77 16.81
N ASP A 39 14.56 9.68 17.00
CA ASP A 39 15.14 8.90 18.11
C ASP A 39 14.75 9.48 19.46
N THR A 40 14.67 10.82 19.58
CA THR A 40 14.15 11.48 20.78
C THR A 40 12.66 11.15 21.01
N VAL A 41 11.84 11.13 19.96
CA VAL A 41 10.43 10.72 20.07
C VAL A 41 10.31 9.27 20.53
N LYS A 42 11.05 8.35 19.91
CA LYS A 42 11.06 6.91 20.28
C LYS A 42 11.47 6.70 21.73
N SER A 43 12.49 7.43 22.21
CA SER A 43 12.95 7.33 23.59
C SER A 43 11.91 7.83 24.62
N MET A 44 10.97 8.69 24.21
CA MET A 44 9.85 9.10 25.05
C MET A 44 8.75 8.03 25.15
N GLU A 45 8.55 7.26 24.10
CA GLU A 45 7.47 6.28 24.04
C GLU A 45 7.79 5.01 24.86
N ASN A 46 9.04 4.82 25.30
CA ASN A 46 9.54 3.57 25.94
C ASN A 46 9.11 2.31 25.16
N LYS A 47 8.88 2.43 23.86
CA LYS A 47 8.59 1.27 23.04
C LYS A 47 9.90 0.57 22.73
N ASN A 48 10.01 -0.66 23.19
CA ASN A 48 10.99 -1.58 22.65
C ASN A 48 10.84 -1.56 21.12
N THR A 49 11.94 -1.42 20.43
CA THR A 49 11.95 -1.41 18.97
C THR A 49 11.32 -2.69 18.45
N SER A 50 10.50 -2.58 17.41
CA SER A 50 9.79 -3.71 16.77
C SER A 50 10.69 -4.81 16.20
N SER A 51 11.99 -4.69 16.37
CA SER A 51 13.01 -5.66 15.95
C SER A 51 13.45 -6.64 17.07
N GLN A 52 12.82 -6.57 18.25
CA GLN A 52 13.15 -7.51 19.32
C GLN A 52 12.41 -8.83 19.11
N LEU A 53 13.11 -9.93 19.39
CA LEU A 53 12.50 -11.25 19.45
C LEU A 53 11.37 -11.26 20.48
N PRO A 54 10.33 -12.09 20.28
CA PRO A 54 9.38 -12.33 21.33
C PRO A 54 10.08 -12.95 22.53
N THR A 55 9.58 -12.66 23.72
CA THR A 55 10.12 -13.23 24.98
C THR A 55 9.91 -14.75 25.07
N ALA A 56 8.94 -15.27 24.32
CA ALA A 56 8.65 -16.69 24.22
C ALA A 56 8.04 -17.00 22.85
N LEU A 57 8.18 -18.24 22.38
CA LEU A 57 7.60 -18.74 21.14
C LEU A 57 6.98 -20.13 21.38
N LYS A 58 5.80 -20.37 20.81
CA LYS A 58 5.14 -21.67 20.84
C LYS A 58 5.65 -22.55 19.70
N ILE A 59 6.19 -23.72 20.06
CA ILE A 59 6.73 -24.69 19.11
C ILE A 59 5.98 -26.02 19.36
N GLY A 60 5.05 -26.35 18.47
CA GLY A 60 4.12 -27.45 18.70
C GLY A 60 3.31 -27.20 19.99
N ASN A 61 3.45 -28.11 20.99
CA ASN A 61 2.76 -27.98 22.27
C ASN A 61 3.62 -27.35 23.38
N THR A 62 4.87 -26.98 23.10
CA THR A 62 5.79 -26.41 24.09
C THR A 62 6.01 -24.94 23.86
N VAL A 63 6.25 -24.18 24.94
CA VAL A 63 6.63 -22.76 24.86
C VAL A 63 8.09 -22.67 25.30
N THR A 64 8.93 -22.11 24.42
CA THR A 64 10.35 -21.85 24.71
C THR A 64 10.60 -20.35 24.93
N THR A 65 11.52 -20.06 25.84
CA THR A 65 12.05 -18.72 26.10
C THR A 65 13.51 -18.58 25.71
N ASP A 66 14.15 -19.68 25.27
CA ASP A 66 15.53 -19.65 24.79
C ASP A 66 15.61 -18.97 23.43
N LYS A 67 16.37 -17.86 23.36
CA LYS A 67 16.49 -17.01 22.17
C LYS A 67 17.13 -17.73 20.99
N SER A 68 18.09 -18.62 21.22
CA SER A 68 18.74 -19.40 20.17
C SER A 68 17.75 -20.36 19.53
N THR A 69 16.98 -21.07 20.35
CA THR A 69 15.90 -21.95 19.89
C THR A 69 14.79 -21.18 19.16
N ILE A 70 14.43 -19.98 19.64
CA ILE A 70 13.43 -19.12 18.98
C ILE A 70 13.89 -18.75 17.56
N ILE A 71 15.15 -18.32 17.39
CA ILE A 71 15.70 -17.93 16.09
C ILE A 71 15.74 -19.10 15.11
N GLU A 72 16.19 -20.27 15.54
CA GLU A 72 16.24 -21.47 14.70
C GLU A 72 14.81 -21.90 14.27
N ASN A 73 13.84 -21.80 15.16
CA ASN A 73 12.46 -22.12 14.83
C ASN A 73 11.83 -21.11 13.87
N PHE A 74 12.10 -19.81 14.01
CA PHE A 74 11.69 -18.84 13.01
C PHE A 74 12.31 -19.15 11.65
N ASN A 75 13.60 -19.51 11.61
CA ASN A 75 14.28 -19.84 10.36
C ASN A 75 13.63 -21.05 9.67
N LYS A 76 13.39 -22.11 10.43
CA LYS A 76 12.67 -23.31 9.94
C LYS A 76 11.26 -22.97 9.49
N HIS A 77 10.50 -22.19 10.28
CA HIS A 77 9.14 -21.79 9.94
C HIS A 77 9.07 -20.97 8.65
N PHE A 78 10.01 -20.05 8.44
CA PHE A 78 10.03 -19.21 7.24
C PHE A 78 10.54 -19.96 6.01
N SER A 79 11.54 -20.85 6.15
CA SER A 79 12.06 -21.62 5.01
C SER A 79 11.06 -22.66 4.49
N THR A 80 10.15 -23.13 5.35
CA THR A 80 9.11 -24.12 4.98
C THR A 80 7.75 -23.49 4.68
N ALA A 81 7.62 -22.18 4.78
CA ALA A 81 6.34 -21.47 4.66
C ALA A 81 5.62 -21.70 3.33
N GLY A 82 6.36 -21.84 2.23
CA GLY A 82 5.82 -22.11 0.90
C GLY A 82 5.41 -23.58 0.68
N HIS A 83 5.97 -24.51 1.43
CA HIS A 83 5.71 -25.95 1.24
C HIS A 83 4.36 -26.43 1.79
N ALA A 84 3.67 -25.62 2.57
CA ALA A 84 2.37 -25.96 3.15
C ALA A 84 1.31 -26.33 2.09
N PHE A 85 1.51 -25.89 0.84
CA PHE A 85 0.61 -26.20 -0.27
C PHE A 85 0.75 -27.64 -0.76
N HIS A 86 1.97 -28.17 -0.85
CA HIS A 86 2.21 -29.53 -1.36
C HIS A 86 1.63 -30.64 -0.47
N LEU A 87 1.32 -30.34 0.79
CA LEU A 87 0.69 -31.28 1.70
C LEU A 87 -0.86 -31.27 1.61
N ALA A 88 -1.46 -30.26 1.01
CA ALA A 88 -2.91 -30.03 1.02
C ALA A 88 -3.63 -30.40 -0.29
N THR A 89 -2.91 -30.65 -1.38
CA THR A 89 -3.52 -30.98 -2.68
C THR A 89 -2.86 -32.21 -3.30
N PRO A 90 -3.65 -33.19 -3.81
CA PRO A 90 -3.11 -34.20 -4.73
C PRO A 90 -2.52 -33.49 -5.95
N THR A 91 -1.36 -33.96 -6.41
CA THR A 91 -0.73 -33.48 -7.64
C THR A 91 -1.76 -33.45 -8.77
N PRO A 92 -2.03 -32.32 -9.43
CA PRO A 92 -2.86 -32.34 -10.60
C PRO A 92 -2.15 -33.16 -11.66
N ASP A 93 -2.88 -34.10 -12.29
CA ASP A 93 -2.42 -34.75 -13.50
C ASP A 93 -1.89 -33.71 -14.48
N ASN A 94 -0.71 -33.93 -15.02
CA ASN A 94 0.00 -33.07 -15.98
C ASN A 94 -0.78 -32.76 -17.28
N SER A 95 -2.07 -33.08 -17.35
CA SER A 95 -2.90 -32.99 -18.56
C SER A 95 -3.78 -31.75 -18.66
N THR A 96 -3.82 -30.86 -17.65
CA THR A 96 -4.66 -29.64 -17.68
C THR A 96 -3.85 -28.38 -17.48
N ALA A 97 -2.85 -28.14 -18.33
CA ALA A 97 -2.43 -26.76 -18.59
C ALA A 97 -3.63 -26.04 -19.24
N PRO A 98 -4.06 -24.87 -18.72
CA PRO A 98 -5.10 -24.11 -19.41
C PRO A 98 -4.64 -23.85 -20.84
N PRO A 99 -5.54 -23.96 -21.85
CA PRO A 99 -5.15 -23.79 -23.23
C PRO A 99 -4.46 -22.46 -23.38
N THR A 100 -3.22 -22.48 -23.81
CA THR A 100 -2.46 -21.31 -24.24
C THR A 100 -3.27 -20.68 -25.38
N ALA A 101 -4.09 -19.69 -25.04
CA ALA A 101 -4.66 -18.82 -26.05
C ALA A 101 -3.46 -18.31 -26.86
N THR A 102 -3.47 -18.57 -28.17
CA THR A 102 -2.49 -18.06 -29.12
C THR A 102 -2.48 -16.52 -29.01
N ARG A 103 -1.64 -16.00 -28.13
CA ARG A 103 -1.39 -14.55 -28.07
C ARG A 103 -0.60 -14.17 -29.32
N PRO A 104 -0.91 -13.00 -29.93
CA PRO A 104 -0.02 -12.44 -30.94
C PRO A 104 1.39 -12.41 -30.36
N SER A 105 2.41 -12.70 -31.18
CA SER A 105 3.80 -12.78 -30.75
C SER A 105 4.16 -11.56 -29.91
N LEU A 106 4.30 -11.76 -28.58
CA LEU A 106 4.73 -10.71 -27.68
C LEU A 106 6.14 -10.30 -28.07
N PRO A 107 6.49 -9.00 -27.94
CA PRO A 107 7.84 -8.53 -28.22
C PRO A 107 8.84 -9.29 -27.34
N HIS A 108 9.89 -9.77 -27.97
CA HIS A 108 10.94 -10.53 -27.31
C HIS A 108 11.70 -9.64 -26.33
N PHE A 109 11.88 -10.09 -25.08
CA PHE A 109 12.66 -9.43 -24.06
C PHE A 109 14.02 -10.09 -23.89
N SER A 110 15.07 -9.28 -23.97
CA SER A 110 16.44 -9.66 -23.62
C SER A 110 17.07 -8.56 -22.77
N PHE A 111 17.96 -8.92 -21.85
CA PHE A 111 18.68 -7.94 -21.08
C PHE A 111 19.56 -7.07 -21.97
N SER A 112 19.50 -5.77 -21.78
CA SER A 112 20.41 -4.81 -22.36
C SER A 112 21.58 -4.53 -21.44
N GLN A 113 22.70 -4.10 -22.02
CA GLN A 113 23.90 -3.72 -21.26
C GLN A 113 23.59 -2.60 -20.27
N ILE A 114 24.06 -2.76 -19.04
CA ILE A 114 24.00 -1.74 -17.99
C ILE A 114 25.17 -0.76 -18.19
N HIS A 115 24.90 0.53 -18.06
CA HIS A 115 25.93 1.57 -18.17
C HIS A 115 26.45 2.00 -16.80
N SER A 116 27.73 2.33 -16.71
CA SER A 116 28.37 2.74 -15.45
C SER A 116 27.75 4.00 -14.84
N ALA A 117 27.20 4.89 -15.67
CA ALA A 117 26.49 6.08 -15.20
C ALA A 117 25.20 5.75 -14.42
N ASP A 118 24.46 4.70 -14.82
CA ASP A 118 23.26 4.25 -14.10
C ASP A 118 23.64 3.63 -12.75
N VAL A 119 24.69 2.79 -12.71
CA VAL A 119 25.20 2.19 -11.47
C VAL A 119 25.74 3.26 -10.53
N LEU A 120 26.50 4.23 -11.05
CA LEU A 120 27.02 5.35 -10.26
C LEU A 120 25.88 6.12 -9.59
N LYS A 121 24.85 6.43 -10.35
CA LYS A 121 23.65 7.13 -9.84
C LYS A 121 22.96 6.36 -8.72
N GLU A 122 22.81 5.04 -8.86
CA GLU A 122 22.21 4.20 -7.82
C GLU A 122 23.09 4.14 -6.56
N LEU A 123 24.41 3.99 -6.70
CA LEU A 123 25.35 3.99 -5.58
C LEU A 123 25.34 5.33 -4.83
N GLN A 124 25.30 6.46 -5.55
CA GLN A 124 25.20 7.79 -4.96
C GLN A 124 23.87 8.04 -4.24
N ASN A 125 22.79 7.36 -4.65
CA ASN A 125 21.46 7.45 -4.02
C ASN A 125 21.27 6.49 -2.84
N LEU A 126 22.23 5.60 -2.54
CA LEU A 126 22.13 4.70 -1.40
C LEU A 126 21.88 5.47 -0.10
N ASP A 127 21.01 4.94 0.74
CA ASP A 127 20.82 5.43 2.10
C ASP A 127 21.93 4.85 3.01
N PRO A 128 22.88 5.69 3.48
CA PRO A 128 24.03 5.23 4.26
C PRO A 128 23.65 4.66 5.64
N TYR A 129 22.40 4.75 6.03
CA TYR A 129 21.92 4.27 7.34
C TYR A 129 21.15 2.94 7.26
N LYS A 130 21.08 2.33 6.08
CA LYS A 130 20.51 0.99 5.91
C LYS A 130 21.48 -0.09 6.39
N SER A 131 20.91 -1.21 6.83
CA SER A 131 21.71 -2.35 7.28
C SER A 131 22.41 -3.03 6.11
N ALA A 132 23.67 -3.43 6.30
CA ALA A 132 24.38 -4.34 5.43
C ALA A 132 23.70 -5.72 5.40
N GLY A 133 23.89 -6.48 4.32
CA GLY A 133 23.53 -7.88 4.21
C GLY A 133 24.43 -8.79 5.05
N LEU A 134 24.40 -10.10 4.74
CA LEU A 134 25.31 -11.07 5.36
C LEU A 134 26.77 -10.90 4.87
N ASP A 135 26.98 -10.24 3.74
CA ASP A 135 28.26 -9.86 3.17
C ASP A 135 28.99 -8.76 3.97
N ASN A 136 28.31 -8.11 4.92
CA ASN A 136 28.80 -6.99 5.71
C ASN A 136 29.28 -5.77 4.88
N LEU A 137 28.91 -5.66 3.60
CA LEU A 137 29.19 -4.47 2.80
C LEU A 137 28.23 -3.35 3.19
N ASP A 138 28.77 -2.36 3.92
CA ASP A 138 27.98 -1.23 4.41
C ASP A 138 27.65 -0.26 3.26
N PRO A 139 26.35 0.11 3.08
CA PRO A 139 25.93 1.10 2.09
C PRO A 139 26.66 2.45 2.19
N PHE A 140 27.13 2.82 3.38
CA PHE A 140 27.91 4.04 3.58
C PHE A 140 29.20 4.02 2.78
N PHE A 141 29.97 2.92 2.87
CA PHE A 141 31.24 2.80 2.14
C PHE A 141 31.03 2.67 0.64
N LEU A 142 29.99 1.95 0.20
CA LEU A 142 29.64 1.85 -1.21
C LEU A 142 29.26 3.21 -1.81
N LYS A 143 28.53 4.03 -1.05
CA LYS A 143 28.20 5.39 -1.46
C LYS A 143 29.42 6.29 -1.51
N LEU A 144 30.31 6.21 -0.50
CA LEU A 144 31.53 7.01 -0.42
C LEU A 144 32.50 6.72 -1.57
N SER A 145 32.61 5.45 -1.97
CA SER A 145 33.50 4.99 -3.03
C SER A 145 32.83 4.92 -4.41
N ALA A 146 31.60 5.41 -4.57
CA ALA A 146 30.77 5.21 -5.75
C ALA A 146 31.47 5.51 -7.08
N GLU A 147 32.22 6.62 -7.17
CA GLU A 147 32.93 7.03 -8.39
C GLU A 147 34.05 6.04 -8.79
N ILE A 148 34.65 5.40 -7.80
CA ILE A 148 35.75 4.44 -8.03
C ILE A 148 35.18 3.06 -8.39
N VAL A 149 34.15 2.61 -7.66
CA VAL A 149 33.66 1.24 -7.77
C VAL A 149 32.57 1.04 -8.84
N ALA A 150 31.98 2.12 -9.37
CA ALA A 150 30.87 2.01 -10.32
C ALA A 150 31.25 1.21 -11.58
N THR A 151 32.43 1.47 -12.18
CA THR A 151 32.86 0.77 -13.40
C THR A 151 33.09 -0.73 -13.16
N PRO A 152 33.89 -1.18 -12.17
CA PRO A 152 34.07 -2.61 -11.92
C PRO A 152 32.78 -3.32 -11.52
N ILE A 153 31.91 -2.67 -10.75
CA ILE A 153 30.59 -3.23 -10.41
C ILE A 153 29.72 -3.39 -11.67
N THR A 154 29.74 -2.41 -12.57
CA THR A 154 29.01 -2.49 -13.85
C THR A 154 29.50 -3.66 -14.70
N SER A 155 30.82 -3.86 -14.77
CA SER A 155 31.41 -5.00 -15.48
C SER A 155 30.94 -6.34 -14.88
N LEU A 156 30.87 -6.43 -13.56
CA LEU A 156 30.37 -7.62 -12.87
C LEU A 156 28.87 -7.86 -13.15
N PHE A 157 28.04 -6.82 -13.20
CA PHE A 157 26.63 -6.93 -13.54
C PHE A 157 26.44 -7.42 -14.98
N ASN A 158 27.18 -6.85 -15.94
CA ASN A 158 27.12 -7.27 -17.33
C ASN A 158 27.67 -8.68 -17.53
N LEU A 159 28.71 -9.07 -16.80
CA LEU A 159 29.21 -10.44 -16.80
C LEU A 159 28.13 -11.42 -16.33
N SER A 160 27.37 -11.08 -15.29
CA SER A 160 26.25 -11.89 -14.81
C SER A 160 25.17 -12.11 -15.89
N PHE A 161 24.92 -11.14 -16.76
CA PHE A 161 23.98 -11.33 -17.88
C PHE A 161 24.53 -12.28 -18.94
N VAL A 162 25.82 -12.20 -19.23
CA VAL A 162 26.48 -13.07 -20.24
C VAL A 162 26.62 -14.51 -19.74
N SER A 163 26.98 -14.69 -18.46
CA SER A 163 27.17 -16.03 -17.88
C SER A 163 25.89 -16.66 -17.35
N SER A 164 24.81 -15.89 -17.22
CA SER A 164 23.59 -16.25 -16.50
C SER A 164 23.84 -16.69 -15.06
N GLU A 165 24.89 -16.20 -14.42
CA GLU A 165 25.27 -16.53 -13.05
C GLU A 165 25.19 -15.32 -12.12
N ILE A 166 24.72 -15.53 -10.91
CA ILE A 166 24.65 -14.54 -9.84
C ILE A 166 25.57 -14.99 -8.71
N PRO A 167 26.42 -14.09 -8.17
CA PRO A 167 27.29 -14.41 -7.04
C PRO A 167 26.52 -15.05 -5.88
N LYS A 168 27.05 -16.13 -5.32
CA LYS A 168 26.39 -16.87 -4.22
C LYS A 168 26.07 -16.01 -3.01
N ASP A 169 26.98 -15.10 -2.66
CA ASP A 169 26.79 -14.19 -1.53
C ASP A 169 25.56 -13.27 -1.72
N TRP A 170 25.20 -12.95 -2.96
CA TRP A 170 24.02 -12.12 -3.25
C TRP A 170 22.69 -12.89 -3.12
N LYS A 171 22.75 -14.21 -3.04
CA LYS A 171 21.60 -15.09 -2.83
C LYS A 171 21.34 -15.37 -1.34
N ALA A 172 22.23 -14.94 -0.44
CA ALA A 172 22.10 -15.12 1.00
C ALA A 172 21.36 -13.95 1.65
N ALA A 173 20.34 -14.25 2.44
CA ALA A 173 19.51 -13.25 3.10
C ALA A 173 19.59 -13.33 4.64
N ALA A 174 19.78 -12.19 5.29
CA ALA A 174 19.49 -12.05 6.71
C ALA A 174 18.00 -11.75 6.90
N VAL A 175 17.25 -12.59 7.58
CA VAL A 175 15.81 -12.44 7.78
C VAL A 175 15.51 -11.91 9.18
N ILE A 176 14.68 -10.87 9.27
CA ILE A 176 14.20 -10.30 10.53
C ILE A 176 12.73 -10.67 10.69
N PRO A 177 12.33 -11.35 11.80
CA PRO A 177 10.92 -11.58 12.13
C PRO A 177 10.22 -10.27 12.47
N LEU A 178 9.28 -9.83 11.64
CA LEU A 178 8.50 -8.61 11.90
C LEU A 178 7.09 -8.96 12.36
N PHE A 179 6.76 -8.62 13.62
CA PHE A 179 5.43 -8.86 14.18
C PHE A 179 4.37 -8.04 13.46
N LYS A 180 3.33 -8.72 12.94
CA LYS A 180 2.22 -8.08 12.19
C LYS A 180 0.94 -7.88 13.00
N GLY A 181 0.92 -8.38 14.26
CA GLY A 181 -0.25 -8.38 15.14
C GLY A 181 -0.80 -9.78 15.37
N GLY A 182 -1.62 -9.94 16.40
CA GLY A 182 -2.16 -11.24 16.81
C GLY A 182 -1.46 -11.80 18.06
N ASP A 183 -1.31 -13.11 18.15
CA ASP A 183 -0.60 -13.76 19.25
C ASP A 183 0.92 -13.67 19.03
N THR A 184 1.64 -13.12 19.99
CA THR A 184 3.11 -13.01 19.96
C THR A 184 3.82 -14.35 20.07
N LEU A 185 3.14 -15.38 20.54
CA LEU A 185 3.67 -16.74 20.65
C LEU A 185 3.58 -17.52 19.33
N ASP A 186 2.71 -17.09 18.41
CA ASP A 186 2.50 -17.77 17.13
C ASP A 186 3.45 -17.23 16.04
N PRO A 187 4.35 -18.08 15.48
CA PRO A 187 5.25 -17.69 14.40
C PRO A 187 4.51 -17.23 13.13
N ASN A 188 3.26 -17.65 12.88
CA ASN A 188 2.44 -17.17 11.77
C ASN A 188 2.06 -15.69 11.90
N CYS A 189 2.16 -15.11 13.09
CA CYS A 189 1.94 -13.68 13.33
C CYS A 189 3.15 -12.80 12.98
N TYR A 190 4.20 -13.36 12.38
CA TYR A 190 5.41 -12.65 11.95
C TYR A 190 5.59 -12.73 10.43
N ARG A 191 6.23 -11.70 9.87
CA ARG A 191 6.66 -11.66 8.46
C ARG A 191 8.17 -11.81 8.36
N PRO A 192 8.70 -12.62 7.41
CA PRO A 192 10.13 -12.72 7.16
C PRO A 192 10.60 -11.53 6.32
N ILE A 193 11.19 -10.51 6.93
CA ILE A 193 11.75 -9.39 6.18
C ILE A 193 13.21 -9.69 5.84
N SER A 194 13.50 -9.88 4.56
CA SER A 194 14.83 -10.21 4.05
C SER A 194 15.70 -8.97 3.88
N ILE A 195 16.84 -8.96 4.52
CA ILE A 195 17.92 -8.00 4.29
C ILE A 195 18.92 -8.66 3.35
N LEU A 196 18.84 -8.28 2.08
CA LEU A 196 19.76 -8.74 1.03
C LEU A 196 21.00 -7.85 0.99
N PRO A 197 22.13 -8.35 0.44
CA PRO A 197 23.31 -7.57 0.15
C PRO A 197 23.02 -6.29 -0.63
N CYS A 198 23.73 -5.22 -0.32
CA CYS A 198 23.46 -3.92 -0.92
C CYS A 198 23.68 -3.95 -2.45
N LEU A 199 24.76 -4.59 -2.92
CA LEU A 199 25.05 -4.74 -4.35
C LEU A 199 24.01 -5.58 -5.08
N SER A 200 23.47 -6.63 -4.43
CA SER A 200 22.34 -7.39 -4.98
C SER A 200 21.14 -6.48 -5.26
N LYS A 201 20.82 -5.57 -4.34
CA LYS A 201 19.72 -4.62 -4.53
C LYS A 201 19.99 -3.60 -5.64
N VAL A 202 21.22 -3.10 -5.75
CA VAL A 202 21.61 -2.21 -6.86
C VAL A 202 21.46 -2.94 -8.20
N PHE A 203 21.88 -4.19 -8.28
CA PHE A 203 21.72 -5.02 -9.48
C PHE A 203 20.24 -5.29 -9.78
N GLU A 204 19.49 -5.73 -8.79
CA GLU A 204 18.04 -5.95 -8.93
C GLU A 204 17.31 -4.67 -9.39
N SER A 205 17.75 -3.48 -8.99
CA SER A 205 17.18 -2.20 -9.44
C SER A 205 17.36 -2.01 -10.95
N GLN A 206 18.56 -2.32 -11.49
CA GLN A 206 18.82 -2.24 -12.92
C GLN A 206 17.99 -3.26 -13.72
N VAL A 207 17.92 -4.50 -13.23
CA VAL A 207 17.09 -5.56 -13.82
C VAL A 207 15.61 -5.17 -13.80
N ASN A 208 15.11 -4.73 -12.63
CA ASN A 208 13.72 -4.34 -12.46
C ASN A 208 13.31 -3.19 -13.37
N LYS A 209 14.21 -2.21 -13.58
CA LYS A 209 13.97 -1.10 -14.50
C LYS A 209 13.75 -1.61 -15.93
N GLN A 210 14.63 -2.48 -16.44
CA GLN A 210 14.50 -3.03 -17.79
C GLN A 210 13.18 -3.81 -17.98
N ILE A 211 12.82 -4.62 -16.99
CA ILE A 211 11.58 -5.43 -17.03
C ILE A 211 10.34 -4.54 -16.97
N THR A 212 10.31 -3.58 -16.05
CA THR A 212 9.14 -2.69 -15.88
C THR A 212 8.97 -1.77 -17.08
N ASP A 213 10.06 -1.24 -17.64
CA ASP A 213 10.02 -0.41 -18.86
C ASP A 213 9.46 -1.22 -20.04
N HIS A 214 9.89 -2.49 -20.19
CA HIS A 214 9.36 -3.38 -21.21
C HIS A 214 7.88 -3.70 -21.00
N PHE A 215 7.46 -4.06 -19.79
CA PHE A 215 6.07 -4.40 -19.50
C PHE A 215 5.11 -3.22 -19.64
N GLU A 216 5.51 -2.02 -19.23
CA GLU A 216 4.67 -0.84 -19.37
C GLU A 216 4.57 -0.38 -20.84
N SER A 217 5.68 -0.43 -21.62
CA SER A 217 5.67 -0.05 -23.04
C SER A 217 4.83 -0.98 -23.91
N HIS A 218 4.73 -2.26 -23.54
CA HIS A 218 3.98 -3.27 -24.28
C HIS A 218 2.62 -3.63 -23.64
N HIS A 219 2.21 -2.90 -22.59
CA HIS A 219 0.96 -3.16 -21.87
C HIS A 219 0.77 -4.62 -21.43
N THR A 220 1.86 -5.27 -20.97
CA THR A 220 1.89 -6.67 -20.60
C THR A 220 1.06 -6.97 -19.35
N PHE A 221 1.05 -6.05 -18.39
CA PHE A 221 0.21 -6.19 -17.21
C PHE A 221 -1.26 -5.95 -17.52
N SER A 222 -2.13 -6.72 -16.86
CA SER A 222 -3.57 -6.45 -16.86
C SER A 222 -3.82 -4.98 -16.51
N ALA A 223 -4.74 -4.34 -17.21
CA ALA A 223 -5.16 -2.98 -16.88
C ALA A 223 -5.69 -2.85 -15.44
N MET A 224 -6.17 -3.96 -14.86
CA MET A 224 -6.70 -4.00 -13.49
C MET A 224 -5.64 -4.37 -12.43
N GLN A 225 -4.38 -4.64 -12.81
CA GLN A 225 -3.28 -4.81 -11.86
C GLN A 225 -2.70 -3.45 -11.46
N SER A 226 -2.79 -3.11 -10.19
CA SER A 226 -2.30 -1.84 -9.63
C SER A 226 -1.13 -2.00 -8.66
N GLY A 227 -0.87 -3.22 -8.17
CA GLY A 227 0.21 -3.44 -7.22
C GLY A 227 1.58 -3.20 -7.83
N PHE A 228 2.43 -2.44 -7.15
CA PHE A 228 3.84 -2.20 -7.49
C PHE A 228 4.09 -1.58 -8.88
N ARG A 229 3.10 -0.92 -9.47
CA ARG A 229 3.22 -0.23 -10.75
C ARG A 229 3.30 1.28 -10.57
N ALA A 230 4.15 1.92 -11.35
CA ALA A 230 4.29 3.38 -11.36
C ALA A 230 2.98 4.06 -11.78
N GLY A 231 2.62 5.16 -11.10
CA GLY A 231 1.35 5.86 -11.37
C GLY A 231 0.10 5.20 -10.80
N HIS A 232 0.20 3.95 -10.32
CA HIS A 232 -0.89 3.21 -9.70
C HIS A 232 -0.80 3.32 -8.17
N GLY A 233 -1.94 3.44 -7.49
CA GLY A 233 -1.96 3.56 -6.03
C GLY A 233 -3.27 3.09 -5.42
N CYS A 234 -3.27 2.87 -4.09
CA CYS A 234 -4.47 2.48 -3.35
C CYS A 234 -5.66 3.40 -3.63
N THR A 235 -5.40 4.71 -3.76
CA THR A 235 -6.43 5.72 -4.03
C THR A 235 -7.08 5.51 -5.40
N SER A 236 -6.29 5.34 -6.48
CA SER A 236 -6.82 5.14 -7.84
C SER A 236 -7.60 3.82 -7.95
N ALA A 237 -7.07 2.74 -7.36
CA ALA A 237 -7.73 1.44 -7.31
C ALA A 237 -9.09 1.53 -6.59
N THR A 238 -9.11 2.13 -5.39
CA THR A 238 -10.35 2.26 -4.61
C THR A 238 -11.36 3.20 -5.28
N LEU A 239 -10.91 4.30 -5.93
CA LEU A 239 -11.80 5.19 -6.67
C LEU A 239 -12.47 4.49 -7.86
N LYS A 240 -11.74 3.61 -8.58
CA LYS A 240 -12.31 2.80 -9.66
C LYS A 240 -13.41 1.86 -9.15
N VAL A 241 -13.11 1.09 -8.11
CA VAL A 241 -14.07 0.15 -7.50
C VAL A 241 -15.31 0.90 -6.99
N LEU A 242 -15.13 2.02 -6.29
CA LEU A 242 -16.24 2.84 -5.81
C LEU A 242 -17.04 3.46 -6.94
N ASN A 243 -16.40 3.93 -8.02
CA ASN A 243 -17.11 4.45 -9.18
C ASN A 243 -18.04 3.40 -9.77
N ASP A 244 -17.58 2.17 -9.92
CA ASP A 244 -18.37 1.09 -10.51
C ASP A 244 -19.55 0.71 -9.61
N ILE A 245 -19.32 0.59 -8.30
CA ILE A 245 -20.38 0.29 -7.32
C ILE A 245 -21.44 1.41 -7.28
N LEU A 246 -21.00 2.68 -7.22
CA LEU A 246 -21.91 3.83 -7.19
C LEU A 246 -22.71 3.96 -8.49
N THR A 247 -22.09 3.66 -9.64
CA THR A 247 -22.77 3.64 -10.94
C THR A 247 -23.81 2.51 -11.02
N ALA A 248 -23.49 1.33 -10.45
CA ALA A 248 -24.46 0.24 -10.35
C ALA A 248 -25.65 0.62 -9.47
N ILE A 249 -25.41 1.23 -8.31
CA ILE A 249 -26.47 1.72 -7.40
C ILE A 249 -27.34 2.78 -8.10
N ASP A 250 -26.75 3.68 -8.90
CA ASP A 250 -27.46 4.69 -9.68
C ASP A 250 -28.45 4.06 -10.68
N LYS A 251 -28.09 2.93 -11.26
CA LYS A 251 -28.93 2.12 -12.15
C LYS A 251 -29.94 1.25 -11.40
N LYS A 252 -30.02 1.33 -10.07
CA LYS A 252 -30.84 0.46 -9.19
C LYS A 252 -30.45 -1.02 -9.31
N HIS A 253 -29.18 -1.33 -9.59
CA HIS A 253 -28.65 -2.67 -9.62
C HIS A 253 -28.20 -3.13 -8.23
N TYR A 254 -28.33 -4.43 -7.97
CA TYR A 254 -27.61 -5.08 -6.88
C TYR A 254 -26.12 -5.12 -7.24
N CYS A 255 -25.26 -5.03 -6.24
CA CYS A 255 -23.83 -5.19 -6.41
C CYS A 255 -23.27 -6.03 -5.26
N ALA A 256 -22.57 -7.12 -5.60
CA ALA A 256 -21.92 -7.98 -4.62
C ALA A 256 -20.42 -8.07 -4.92
N ALA A 257 -19.61 -8.17 -3.87
CA ALA A 257 -18.16 -8.28 -3.97
C ALA A 257 -17.61 -9.37 -3.06
N VAL A 258 -16.54 -10.04 -3.51
CA VAL A 258 -15.70 -10.93 -2.71
C VAL A 258 -14.33 -10.26 -2.56
N PHE A 259 -13.93 -10.00 -1.32
CA PHE A 259 -12.57 -9.56 -0.95
C PHE A 259 -11.74 -10.80 -0.66
N ILE A 260 -10.77 -11.06 -1.50
CA ILE A 260 -9.98 -12.28 -1.50
C ILE A 260 -8.66 -12.03 -0.77
N ASP A 261 -8.35 -12.87 0.22
CA ASP A 261 -7.07 -12.87 0.95
C ASP A 261 -6.32 -14.18 0.64
N LEU A 262 -5.04 -14.06 0.30
CA LEU A 262 -4.16 -15.20 0.05
C LEU A 262 -3.25 -15.46 1.26
N ALA A 263 -3.06 -16.73 1.58
CA ALA A 263 -2.16 -17.11 2.67
C ALA A 263 -0.71 -17.10 2.19
N LYS A 264 0.16 -16.30 2.84
CA LYS A 264 1.61 -16.27 2.57
C LYS A 264 1.96 -16.14 1.08
N ALA A 265 1.22 -15.30 0.33
CA ALA A 265 1.26 -15.23 -1.13
C ALA A 265 2.69 -15.07 -1.70
N PHE A 266 3.50 -14.17 -1.14
CA PHE A 266 4.89 -13.96 -1.57
C PHE A 266 5.81 -15.14 -1.26
N ASP A 267 5.55 -15.85 -0.15
CA ASP A 267 6.38 -16.97 0.30
C ASP A 267 6.02 -18.28 -0.43
N SER A 268 4.87 -18.31 -1.15
CA SER A 268 4.33 -19.49 -1.85
C SER A 268 4.57 -19.46 -3.35
N VAL A 269 5.27 -18.48 -3.91
CA VAL A 269 5.55 -18.39 -5.34
C VAL A 269 6.39 -19.59 -5.78
N ASN A 270 5.86 -20.42 -6.66
CA ASN A 270 6.58 -21.54 -7.26
C ASN A 270 7.50 -21.03 -8.37
N HIS A 271 8.80 -21.30 -8.25
CA HIS A 271 9.81 -20.79 -9.19
C HIS A 271 9.64 -21.36 -10.61
N HIS A 272 9.28 -22.64 -10.77
CA HIS A 272 9.05 -23.24 -12.09
C HIS A 272 7.85 -22.62 -12.81
N ILE A 273 6.74 -22.41 -12.09
CA ILE A 273 5.57 -21.74 -12.65
C ILE A 273 5.93 -20.30 -13.04
N LEU A 274 6.69 -19.59 -12.19
CA LEU A 274 7.11 -18.21 -12.49
C LEU A 274 8.02 -18.15 -13.73
N ILE A 275 9.00 -19.06 -13.87
CA ILE A 275 9.85 -19.14 -15.06
C ILE A 275 9.00 -19.41 -16.30
N GLY A 276 8.05 -20.36 -16.25
CA GLY A 276 7.10 -20.62 -17.34
C GLY A 276 6.23 -19.39 -17.69
N ARG A 277 5.89 -18.54 -16.70
CA ARG A 277 5.19 -17.28 -16.96
C ARG A 277 6.09 -16.26 -17.67
N LEU A 278 7.36 -16.14 -17.27
CA LEU A 278 8.32 -15.27 -17.96
C LEU A 278 8.55 -15.72 -19.40
N ASP A 279 8.67 -17.05 -19.64
CA ASP A 279 8.75 -17.62 -20.98
C ASP A 279 7.52 -17.26 -21.84
N SER A 280 6.32 -17.46 -21.31
CA SER A 280 5.07 -17.09 -22.00
C SER A 280 4.94 -15.59 -22.29
N LEU A 281 5.70 -14.74 -21.59
CA LEU A 281 5.78 -13.30 -21.80
C LEU A 281 6.91 -12.88 -22.77
N GLY A 282 7.58 -13.85 -23.42
CA GLY A 282 8.57 -13.61 -24.48
C GLY A 282 9.99 -13.34 -23.97
N PHE A 283 10.34 -13.78 -22.76
CA PHE A 283 11.71 -13.66 -22.26
C PHE A 283 12.65 -14.60 -23.01
N SER A 284 13.84 -14.12 -23.37
CA SER A 284 14.88 -14.92 -24.04
C SER A 284 15.37 -16.07 -23.15
N ASN A 285 15.89 -17.12 -23.78
CA ASN A 285 16.48 -18.25 -23.05
C ASN A 285 17.57 -17.84 -22.07
N ASP A 286 18.41 -16.85 -22.42
CA ASP A 286 19.45 -16.32 -21.54
C ASP A 286 18.84 -15.62 -20.32
N CYS A 287 17.75 -14.85 -20.51
CA CYS A 287 17.02 -14.25 -19.40
C CYS A 287 16.37 -15.32 -18.51
N LEU A 288 15.77 -16.36 -19.09
CA LEU A 288 15.18 -17.46 -18.32
C LEU A 288 16.25 -18.23 -17.55
N ALA A 289 17.42 -18.48 -18.15
CA ALA A 289 18.57 -19.09 -17.47
C ALA A 289 19.05 -18.21 -16.29
N TRP A 290 19.12 -16.89 -16.49
CA TRP A 290 19.49 -15.95 -15.43
C TRP A 290 18.49 -15.99 -14.28
N PHE A 291 17.17 -15.98 -14.55
CA PHE A 291 16.15 -16.09 -13.50
C PHE A 291 16.16 -17.45 -12.80
N THR A 292 16.43 -18.52 -13.53
CA THR A 292 16.59 -19.86 -12.95
C THR A 292 17.76 -19.85 -11.96
N ASN A 293 18.90 -19.25 -12.32
CA ASN A 293 20.02 -19.08 -11.42
C ASN A 293 19.71 -18.12 -10.26
N TYR A 294 18.93 -17.03 -10.50
CA TYR A 294 18.51 -16.10 -9.45
C TYR A 294 17.74 -16.79 -8.33
N PHE A 295 16.92 -17.80 -8.66
CA PHE A 295 16.15 -18.55 -7.68
C PHE A 295 16.86 -19.77 -7.09
N SER A 296 17.86 -20.31 -7.78
CA SER A 296 18.61 -21.49 -7.32
C SER A 296 19.54 -21.14 -6.14
N ASP A 297 19.80 -22.13 -5.29
CA ASP A 297 20.78 -22.08 -4.19
C ASP A 297 20.64 -20.86 -3.25
N ARG A 298 19.42 -20.39 -3.10
CA ARG A 298 19.16 -19.30 -2.13
C ARG A 298 19.17 -19.85 -0.72
N VAL A 299 19.77 -19.08 0.19
CA VAL A 299 19.84 -19.40 1.62
C VAL A 299 19.36 -18.22 2.45
N GLN A 300 18.82 -18.56 3.62
CA GLN A 300 18.45 -17.56 4.62
C GLN A 300 18.94 -17.91 6.01
N CYS A 301 19.25 -16.89 6.78
CA CYS A 301 19.53 -16.98 8.21
C CYS A 301 18.67 -15.96 8.94
N VAL A 302 18.03 -16.33 10.05
CA VAL A 302 17.31 -15.37 10.89
C VAL A 302 18.29 -14.64 11.79
N LYS A 303 18.24 -13.29 11.77
CA LYS A 303 19.12 -12.41 12.54
C LYS A 303 18.30 -11.53 13.48
N SER A 304 18.59 -11.57 14.77
CA SER A 304 17.98 -10.65 15.74
C SER A 304 18.80 -10.57 17.02
N GLU A 305 18.86 -9.39 17.64
CA GLU A 305 19.53 -9.13 18.92
C GLU A 305 21.00 -9.62 19.00
N GLY A 306 21.71 -9.56 17.89
CA GLY A 306 23.10 -10.01 17.78
C GLY A 306 23.28 -11.52 17.56
N LEU A 307 22.18 -12.29 17.56
CA LEU A 307 22.19 -13.72 17.26
C LEU A 307 21.92 -13.95 15.77
N LEU A 308 22.45 -15.04 15.23
CA LEU A 308 22.26 -15.51 13.86
C LEU A 308 22.00 -17.01 13.87
N SER A 309 20.95 -17.45 13.17
CA SER A 309 20.66 -18.88 12.99
C SER A 309 21.59 -19.54 11.97
N GLY A 310 21.58 -20.86 11.92
CA GLY A 310 22.16 -21.60 10.82
C GLY A 310 21.54 -21.26 9.46
N PRO A 311 22.25 -21.45 8.32
CA PRO A 311 21.70 -21.24 6.99
C PRO A 311 20.72 -22.36 6.62
N LEU A 312 19.55 -21.99 6.08
CA LEU A 312 18.58 -22.92 5.51
C LEU A 312 18.29 -22.55 4.05
N ALA A 313 18.17 -23.57 3.21
CA ALA A 313 17.81 -23.39 1.80
C ALA A 313 16.37 -22.87 1.67
N VAL A 314 16.14 -22.04 0.65
CA VAL A 314 14.82 -21.48 0.29
C VAL A 314 14.55 -21.85 -1.16
N SER A 315 13.59 -22.75 -1.38
CA SER A 315 13.25 -23.30 -2.69
C SER A 315 11.95 -22.74 -3.30
N MET A 316 11.24 -21.88 -2.54
CA MET A 316 9.99 -21.26 -2.96
C MET A 316 9.93 -19.81 -2.50
N GLY A 317 9.03 -19.06 -3.11
CA GLY A 317 8.77 -17.67 -2.73
C GLY A 317 9.71 -16.67 -3.36
N VAL A 318 9.35 -15.40 -3.22
CA VAL A 318 10.18 -14.26 -3.56
C VAL A 318 10.57 -13.52 -2.28
N PRO A 319 11.85 -13.13 -2.09
CA PRO A 319 12.29 -12.55 -0.83
C PRO A 319 11.54 -11.25 -0.51
N GLN A 320 10.87 -11.18 0.64
CA GLN A 320 10.20 -9.98 1.13
C GLN A 320 11.23 -8.91 1.54
N GLY A 321 11.64 -8.08 0.60
CA GLY A 321 12.70 -7.07 0.77
C GLY A 321 13.66 -7.00 -0.41
N SER A 322 13.49 -7.86 -1.42
CA SER A 322 14.12 -7.70 -2.74
C SER A 322 13.40 -6.62 -3.55
N ILE A 323 14.10 -6.07 -4.53
CA ILE A 323 13.51 -5.09 -5.47
C ILE A 323 12.72 -5.80 -6.57
N LEU A 324 13.16 -6.98 -6.99
CA LEU A 324 12.50 -7.79 -8.01
C LEU A 324 11.24 -8.51 -7.49
N GLY A 325 11.21 -8.89 -6.22
CA GLY A 325 10.13 -9.68 -5.64
C GLY A 325 8.73 -9.15 -5.94
N PRO A 326 8.44 -7.86 -5.73
CA PRO A 326 7.14 -7.27 -6.03
C PRO A 326 6.72 -7.38 -7.50
N THR A 327 7.64 -7.10 -8.43
CA THR A 327 7.40 -7.18 -9.87
C THR A 327 7.17 -8.63 -10.31
N LEU A 328 7.99 -9.56 -9.81
CA LEU A 328 7.85 -10.99 -10.10
C LEU A 328 6.55 -11.57 -9.54
N PHE A 329 6.11 -11.12 -8.36
CA PHE A 329 4.79 -11.50 -7.85
C PHE A 329 3.66 -10.94 -8.73
N SER A 330 3.78 -9.69 -9.21
CA SER A 330 2.79 -9.12 -10.14
C SER A 330 2.72 -9.90 -11.46
N VAL A 331 3.85 -10.37 -11.99
CA VAL A 331 3.90 -11.28 -13.14
C VAL A 331 3.20 -12.60 -12.83
N TYR A 332 3.49 -13.18 -11.67
CA TYR A 332 2.96 -14.48 -11.26
C TYR A 332 1.43 -14.51 -11.20
N ILE A 333 0.81 -13.45 -10.66
CA ILE A 333 -0.64 -13.37 -10.47
C ILE A 333 -1.39 -12.71 -11.65
N ASN A 334 -0.69 -12.12 -12.62
CA ASN A 334 -1.27 -11.23 -13.64
C ASN A 334 -2.45 -11.85 -14.40
N GLU A 335 -2.35 -13.11 -14.77
CA GLU A 335 -3.36 -13.79 -15.58
C GLU A 335 -4.62 -14.18 -14.81
N VAL A 336 -4.59 -14.11 -13.48
CA VAL A 336 -5.79 -14.33 -12.65
C VAL A 336 -6.91 -13.36 -13.05
N ALA A 337 -6.54 -12.15 -13.50
CA ALA A 337 -7.52 -11.18 -13.99
C ALA A 337 -8.36 -11.69 -15.17
N LEU A 338 -7.82 -12.60 -16.00
CA LEU A 338 -8.52 -13.18 -17.15
C LEU A 338 -9.60 -14.19 -16.73
N ALA A 339 -9.46 -14.78 -15.55
CA ALA A 339 -10.41 -15.75 -15.02
C ALA A 339 -11.68 -15.12 -14.42
N ALA A 340 -11.74 -13.78 -14.33
CA ALA A 340 -12.90 -13.09 -13.76
C ALA A 340 -14.20 -13.24 -14.58
N GLY A 341 -14.10 -13.60 -15.86
CA GLY A 341 -15.25 -13.78 -16.75
C GLY A 341 -16.08 -12.50 -16.86
N GLU A 342 -17.37 -12.58 -16.56
CA GLU A 342 -18.31 -11.45 -16.60
C GLU A 342 -18.22 -10.53 -15.36
N SER A 343 -17.55 -10.96 -14.30
CA SER A 343 -17.31 -10.14 -13.12
C SER A 343 -16.14 -9.17 -13.32
N LEU A 344 -16.19 -8.06 -12.62
CA LEU A 344 -15.08 -7.13 -12.56
C LEU A 344 -14.08 -7.56 -11.47
N ILE A 345 -12.81 -7.43 -11.76
CA ILE A 345 -11.73 -7.73 -10.82
C ILE A 345 -10.79 -6.55 -10.70
N HIS A 346 -10.23 -6.35 -9.52
CA HIS A 346 -9.11 -5.43 -9.32
C HIS A 346 -8.05 -6.08 -8.45
N LEU A 347 -6.81 -6.10 -8.95
CA LEU A 347 -5.65 -6.67 -8.28
C LEU A 347 -4.77 -5.55 -7.72
N TYR A 348 -4.41 -5.64 -6.45
CA TYR A 348 -3.38 -4.80 -5.83
C TYR A 348 -2.36 -5.70 -5.12
N ALA A 349 -1.43 -6.26 -5.89
CA ALA A 349 -0.59 -7.38 -5.49
C ALA A 349 -1.44 -8.60 -5.06
N ASP A 350 -1.31 -9.01 -3.79
CA ASP A 350 -2.10 -10.09 -3.18
C ASP A 350 -3.52 -9.67 -2.76
N ASP A 351 -3.77 -8.37 -2.53
CA ASP A 351 -5.10 -7.85 -2.24
C ASP A 351 -5.97 -7.87 -3.53
N THR A 352 -6.95 -8.74 -3.59
CA THR A 352 -7.84 -8.90 -4.74
C THR A 352 -9.29 -8.66 -4.37
N ILE A 353 -10.00 -7.89 -5.19
CA ILE A 353 -11.46 -7.75 -5.11
C ILE A 353 -12.10 -8.23 -6.42
N LEU A 354 -13.09 -9.11 -6.30
CA LEU A 354 -13.95 -9.57 -7.40
C LEU A 354 -15.35 -9.06 -7.13
N TYR A 355 -16.00 -8.40 -8.10
CA TYR A 355 -17.34 -7.84 -7.90
C TYR A 355 -18.14 -7.85 -9.18
N THR A 356 -19.47 -7.92 -9.02
CA THR A 356 -20.41 -7.88 -10.14
C THR A 356 -21.66 -7.11 -9.75
N SER A 357 -22.38 -6.63 -10.74
CA SER A 357 -23.65 -5.92 -10.55
C SER A 357 -24.65 -6.25 -11.62
N GLY A 358 -25.95 -6.22 -11.25
CA GLY A 358 -27.03 -6.52 -12.17
C GLY A 358 -28.41 -6.21 -11.57
N PRO A 359 -29.48 -6.28 -12.39
CA PRO A 359 -30.85 -5.95 -11.95
C PRO A 359 -31.45 -7.01 -11.03
N SER A 360 -30.97 -8.25 -11.08
CA SER A 360 -31.43 -9.37 -10.25
C SER A 360 -30.32 -9.82 -9.30
N LEU A 361 -30.68 -10.00 -8.01
CA LEU A 361 -29.75 -10.50 -7.00
C LEU A 361 -29.27 -11.92 -7.31
N ASP A 362 -30.17 -12.80 -7.72
CA ASP A 362 -29.85 -14.20 -8.01
C ASP A 362 -28.84 -14.29 -9.16
N THR A 363 -29.04 -13.52 -10.23
CA THR A 363 -28.09 -13.43 -11.35
C THR A 363 -26.74 -12.92 -10.87
N VAL A 364 -26.71 -11.86 -10.04
CA VAL A 364 -25.47 -11.30 -9.48
C VAL A 364 -24.71 -12.35 -8.67
N LEU A 365 -25.39 -13.07 -7.77
CA LEU A 365 -24.74 -14.07 -6.92
C LEU A 365 -24.29 -15.30 -7.73
N THR A 366 -25.08 -15.74 -8.72
CA THR A 366 -24.70 -16.84 -9.61
C THR A 366 -23.47 -16.49 -10.45
N THR A 367 -23.45 -15.31 -11.07
CA THR A 367 -22.30 -14.82 -11.85
C THR A 367 -21.06 -14.66 -10.96
N LEU A 368 -21.22 -14.07 -9.77
CA LEU A 368 -20.12 -13.90 -8.83
C LEU A 368 -19.56 -15.25 -8.36
N GLN A 369 -20.43 -16.25 -8.08
CA GLN A 369 -19.98 -17.61 -7.71
C GLN A 369 -19.22 -18.27 -8.85
N ALA A 370 -19.71 -18.20 -10.06
CA ALA A 370 -19.05 -18.79 -11.23
C ALA A 370 -17.64 -18.15 -11.45
N SER A 371 -17.57 -16.83 -11.40
CA SER A 371 -16.30 -16.10 -11.51
C SER A 371 -15.35 -16.40 -10.35
N PHE A 372 -15.87 -16.51 -9.13
CA PHE A 372 -15.06 -16.84 -7.96
C PHE A 372 -14.50 -18.27 -8.04
N ASN A 373 -15.27 -19.22 -8.56
CA ASN A 373 -14.78 -20.59 -8.81
C ASN A 373 -13.64 -20.60 -9.82
N ALA A 374 -13.77 -19.85 -10.92
CA ALA A 374 -12.72 -19.75 -11.94
C ALA A 374 -11.44 -19.11 -11.38
N ILE A 375 -11.57 -18.06 -10.55
CA ILE A 375 -10.45 -17.44 -9.83
C ILE A 375 -9.76 -18.43 -8.89
N GLN A 376 -10.54 -19.22 -8.13
CA GLN A 376 -9.97 -20.23 -7.23
C GLN A 376 -9.23 -21.34 -8.00
N LEU A 377 -9.75 -21.76 -9.16
CA LEU A 377 -9.04 -22.71 -10.03
C LEU A 377 -7.72 -22.11 -10.56
N SER A 378 -7.74 -20.83 -10.93
CA SER A 378 -6.51 -20.11 -11.33
C SER A 378 -5.49 -20.06 -10.18
N PHE A 379 -5.91 -19.77 -8.93
CA PHE A 379 -5.03 -19.82 -7.77
C PHE A 379 -4.47 -21.23 -7.50
N ARG A 380 -5.28 -22.28 -7.68
CA ARG A 380 -4.80 -23.66 -7.56
C ARG A 380 -3.72 -23.96 -8.61
N GLY A 381 -3.91 -23.55 -9.85
CA GLY A 381 -2.90 -23.67 -10.91
C GLY A 381 -1.60 -22.94 -10.59
N LEU A 382 -1.68 -21.83 -9.86
CA LEU A 382 -0.54 -21.07 -9.36
C LEU A 382 -0.02 -21.59 -8.00
N GLN A 383 -0.58 -22.64 -7.44
CA GLN A 383 -0.24 -23.15 -6.10
C GLN A 383 -0.36 -22.07 -4.99
N LEU A 384 -1.31 -21.15 -5.13
CA LEU A 384 -1.63 -20.13 -4.15
C LEU A 384 -2.81 -20.57 -3.28
N LEU A 385 -2.67 -20.44 -1.97
CA LEU A 385 -3.71 -20.82 -1.01
C LEU A 385 -4.66 -19.66 -0.70
N LEU A 386 -5.95 -19.92 -0.88
CA LEU A 386 -6.99 -19.02 -0.43
C LEU A 386 -7.08 -19.05 1.11
N ASN A 387 -7.10 -17.89 1.73
CA ASN A 387 -7.38 -17.75 3.17
C ASN A 387 -8.88 -17.56 3.37
N THR A 388 -9.62 -18.66 3.48
CA THR A 388 -11.10 -18.65 3.61
C THR A 388 -11.56 -17.83 4.82
N SER A 389 -10.85 -17.89 5.95
CA SER A 389 -11.24 -17.18 7.18
C SER A 389 -11.16 -15.65 7.03
N LYS A 390 -10.29 -15.13 6.15
CA LYS A 390 -10.14 -13.69 5.88
C LYS A 390 -10.81 -13.25 4.60
N THR A 391 -11.09 -14.15 3.68
CA THR A 391 -11.88 -13.87 2.48
C THR A 391 -13.32 -13.61 2.89
N LYS A 392 -13.89 -12.49 2.45
CA LYS A 392 -15.22 -12.01 2.89
C LYS A 392 -16.06 -11.61 1.69
N CYS A 393 -17.37 -11.78 1.84
CA CYS A 393 -18.35 -11.31 0.89
C CYS A 393 -19.08 -10.07 1.42
N MET A 394 -19.40 -9.13 0.55
CA MET A 394 -20.20 -7.94 0.90
C MET A 394 -21.23 -7.66 -0.18
N LEU A 395 -22.47 -7.41 0.26
CA LEU A 395 -23.55 -6.96 -0.60
C LEU A 395 -23.75 -5.45 -0.42
N PHE A 396 -23.58 -4.69 -1.49
CA PHE A 396 -23.87 -3.25 -1.49
C PHE A 396 -25.34 -3.02 -1.79
N ASN A 397 -26.11 -2.71 -0.76
CA ASN A 397 -27.57 -2.64 -0.84
C ASN A 397 -28.09 -1.35 -0.18
N ARG A 398 -27.97 -0.22 -0.86
CA ARG A 398 -28.44 1.07 -0.33
C ARG A 398 -29.86 1.43 -0.71
N SER A 399 -30.28 1.03 -1.88
CA SER A 399 -31.54 1.49 -2.52
C SER A 399 -32.59 0.41 -2.68
N LEU A 400 -32.22 -0.83 -2.36
CA LEU A 400 -33.08 -1.99 -2.56
C LEU A 400 -33.38 -2.70 -1.22
N PRO A 401 -34.54 -3.37 -1.05
CA PRO A 401 -34.82 -4.12 0.16
C PRO A 401 -33.75 -5.20 0.40
N ALA A 402 -33.34 -5.34 1.65
CA ALA A 402 -32.45 -6.44 2.02
C ALA A 402 -33.17 -7.77 1.81
N PRO A 403 -32.60 -8.74 1.10
CA PRO A 403 -33.20 -10.04 0.91
C PRO A 403 -33.30 -10.80 2.25
N THR A 404 -34.38 -11.54 2.44
CA THR A 404 -34.64 -12.34 3.65
C THR A 404 -33.73 -13.57 3.77
N ARG A 405 -33.20 -14.07 2.66
CA ARG A 405 -32.16 -15.11 2.59
C ARG A 405 -31.20 -14.79 1.44
N LEU A 406 -29.90 -14.80 1.73
CA LEU A 406 -28.83 -14.74 0.74
C LEU A 406 -28.40 -16.15 0.40
N SER A 407 -28.22 -16.44 -0.90
CA SER A 407 -27.45 -17.62 -1.32
C SER A 407 -25.99 -17.41 -0.90
N ASN A 408 -25.41 -18.40 -0.21
CA ASN A 408 -24.02 -18.30 0.24
C ASN A 408 -23.08 -18.40 -0.97
N ILE A 409 -22.06 -17.54 -0.99
CA ILE A 409 -20.90 -17.73 -1.88
C ILE A 409 -19.97 -18.75 -1.21
N THR A 410 -19.63 -19.80 -1.93
CA THR A 410 -18.84 -20.91 -1.39
C THR A 410 -17.48 -21.02 -2.05
N THR A 411 -16.52 -21.57 -1.33
CA THR A 411 -15.23 -21.98 -1.87
C THR A 411 -15.37 -23.34 -2.61
N LEU A 412 -14.35 -23.72 -3.36
CA LEU A 412 -14.35 -25.02 -4.10
C LEU A 412 -14.35 -26.24 -3.17
N ASP A 413 -13.98 -26.08 -1.93
CA ASP A 413 -14.05 -27.14 -0.90
C ASP A 413 -15.38 -27.14 -0.14
N GLY A 414 -16.35 -26.31 -0.57
CA GLY A 414 -17.70 -26.26 0.00
C GLY A 414 -17.85 -25.37 1.23
N SER A 415 -16.80 -24.64 1.63
CA SER A 415 -16.87 -23.72 2.79
C SER A 415 -17.61 -22.43 2.41
N ASP A 416 -18.56 -22.02 3.23
CA ASP A 416 -19.28 -20.75 3.06
C ASP A 416 -18.40 -19.54 3.36
N LEU A 417 -18.48 -18.48 2.54
CA LEU A 417 -17.88 -17.20 2.85
C LEU A 417 -18.79 -16.39 3.78
N GLU A 418 -18.16 -15.75 4.76
CA GLU A 418 -18.87 -14.84 5.67
C GLU A 418 -19.25 -13.55 4.95
N TYR A 419 -20.53 -13.17 5.06
CA TYR A 419 -21.01 -11.86 4.66
C TYR A 419 -20.72 -10.83 5.75
N VAL A 420 -20.07 -9.73 5.37
CA VAL A 420 -19.71 -8.66 6.30
C VAL A 420 -20.30 -7.32 5.89
N ASP A 421 -20.67 -6.51 6.88
CA ASP A 421 -21.15 -5.14 6.65
C ASP A 421 -20.02 -4.13 6.48
N ASN A 422 -18.81 -4.48 6.90
CA ASN A 422 -17.64 -3.61 6.84
C ASN A 422 -16.41 -4.42 6.47
N TYR A 423 -15.63 -3.92 5.52
CA TYR A 423 -14.33 -4.50 5.14
C TYR A 423 -13.29 -3.41 4.95
N LYS A 424 -12.04 -3.70 5.34
CA LYS A 424 -10.94 -2.75 5.18
C LYS A 424 -10.21 -3.05 3.86
N TYR A 425 -10.56 -2.33 2.80
CA TYR A 425 -9.94 -2.46 1.49
C TYR A 425 -8.86 -1.39 1.28
N LEU A 426 -7.64 -1.79 0.97
CA LEU A 426 -6.48 -0.92 0.72
C LEU A 426 -6.34 0.23 1.74
N GLY A 427 -6.56 -0.08 3.01
CA GLY A 427 -6.41 0.87 4.11
C GLY A 427 -7.66 1.68 4.45
N VAL A 428 -8.71 1.65 3.64
CA VAL A 428 -9.99 2.35 3.85
C VAL A 428 -11.08 1.36 4.25
N TRP A 429 -11.84 1.66 5.32
CA TRP A 429 -13.01 0.87 5.69
C TRP A 429 -14.17 1.24 4.76
N LEU A 430 -14.62 0.27 3.99
CA LEU A 430 -15.85 0.33 3.21
C LEU A 430 -16.97 -0.32 4.04
N ASP A 431 -18.13 0.30 4.05
CA ASP A 431 -19.36 -0.31 4.59
C ASP A 431 -20.37 -0.57 3.47
N CYS A 432 -21.26 -1.54 3.67
CA CYS A 432 -22.24 -1.96 2.67
C CYS A 432 -23.18 -0.82 2.21
N LYS A 433 -23.26 0.26 2.98
CA LYS A 433 -24.03 1.48 2.66
C LYS A 433 -23.17 2.59 2.07
N LEU A 434 -21.85 2.41 1.95
CA LEU A 434 -20.87 3.41 1.53
C LEU A 434 -20.99 4.75 2.30
N SER A 435 -21.31 4.65 3.59
CA SER A 435 -21.47 5.82 4.46
C SER A 435 -20.16 6.33 5.03
N PHE A 436 -19.10 5.48 5.02
CA PHE A 436 -17.80 5.71 5.64
C PHE A 436 -17.84 5.96 7.15
N GLN A 437 -18.97 5.65 7.82
CA GLN A 437 -19.10 5.87 9.26
C GLN A 437 -18.03 5.12 10.06
N THR A 438 -17.79 3.84 9.73
CA THR A 438 -16.78 3.01 10.37
C THR A 438 -15.38 3.56 10.15
N HIS A 439 -15.06 4.01 8.91
CA HIS A 439 -13.78 4.61 8.59
C HIS A 439 -13.51 5.89 9.38
N ILE A 440 -14.47 6.81 9.39
CA ILE A 440 -14.34 8.08 10.10
C ILE A 440 -14.22 7.88 11.61
N LYS A 441 -14.98 6.95 12.20
CA LYS A 441 -14.81 6.58 13.62
C LYS A 441 -13.42 6.02 13.91
N HIS A 442 -12.90 5.17 13.00
CA HIS A 442 -11.55 4.62 13.11
C HIS A 442 -10.48 5.73 13.05
N LEU A 443 -10.54 6.63 12.06
CA LEU A 443 -9.63 7.77 11.95
C LEU A 443 -9.68 8.65 13.20
N GLN A 444 -10.90 9.00 13.66
CA GLN A 444 -11.10 9.82 14.86
C GLN A 444 -10.47 9.17 16.09
N SER A 445 -10.66 7.87 16.29
CA SER A 445 -10.06 7.12 17.42
C SER A 445 -8.54 7.11 17.34
N LYS A 446 -7.97 6.85 16.16
CA LYS A 446 -6.54 6.82 15.91
C LYS A 446 -5.89 8.19 16.18
N VAL A 447 -6.52 9.27 15.69
CA VAL A 447 -6.05 10.64 15.92
C VAL A 447 -6.19 11.05 17.40
N LYS A 448 -7.32 10.72 18.06
CA LYS A 448 -7.50 10.98 19.49
C LYS A 448 -6.43 10.30 20.35
N SER A 449 -6.09 9.05 20.06
CA SER A 449 -5.02 8.32 20.74
C SER A 449 -3.67 9.02 20.61
N ARG A 450 -3.31 9.47 19.40
CA ARG A 450 -2.09 10.23 19.13
C ARG A 450 -2.08 11.59 19.86
N ILE A 451 -3.15 12.36 19.75
CA ILE A 451 -3.30 13.64 20.43
C ILE A 451 -3.20 13.45 21.94
N GLY A 452 -3.82 12.40 22.50
CA GLY A 452 -3.75 12.10 23.94
C GLY A 452 -2.31 11.86 24.41
N PHE A 453 -1.48 11.14 23.62
CA PHE A 453 -0.05 11.01 23.91
C PHE A 453 0.67 12.36 23.89
N LEU A 454 0.41 13.18 22.87
CA LEU A 454 1.04 14.49 22.73
C LEU A 454 0.67 15.43 23.87
N PHE A 455 -0.60 15.48 24.29
CA PHE A 455 -1.05 16.31 25.41
C PHE A 455 -0.46 15.87 26.74
N ARG A 456 -0.36 14.56 27.00
CA ARG A 456 0.29 14.05 28.23
C ARG A 456 1.75 14.48 28.35
N ASN A 457 2.43 14.64 27.21
CA ASN A 457 3.84 15.03 27.16
C ASN A 457 4.08 16.48 26.71
N LYS A 458 3.04 17.33 26.71
CA LYS A 458 3.06 18.69 26.13
C LYS A 458 4.19 19.59 26.66
N ALA A 459 4.62 19.40 27.90
CA ALA A 459 5.70 20.16 28.54
C ALA A 459 7.10 19.79 27.99
N SER A 460 7.23 18.60 27.40
CA SER A 460 8.49 18.09 26.85
C SER A 460 8.81 18.59 25.45
N PHE A 461 7.86 19.24 24.75
CA PHE A 461 8.03 19.67 23.38
C PHE A 461 8.25 21.16 23.24
N THR A 462 9.18 21.55 22.37
CA THR A 462 9.27 22.93 21.86
C THR A 462 8.09 23.22 20.91
N HIS A 463 7.84 24.49 20.58
CA HIS A 463 6.78 24.87 19.62
C HIS A 463 7.03 24.22 18.24
N ALA A 464 8.26 24.31 17.73
CA ALA A 464 8.65 23.68 16.46
C ALA A 464 8.45 22.16 16.48
N ALA A 465 8.82 21.49 17.59
CA ALA A 465 8.60 20.05 17.73
C ALA A 465 7.11 19.67 17.71
N LYS A 466 6.23 20.46 18.35
CA LYS A 466 4.78 20.24 18.30
C LYS A 466 4.24 20.37 16.89
N HIS A 467 4.65 21.42 16.16
CA HIS A 467 4.25 21.63 14.77
C HIS A 467 4.68 20.46 13.88
N THR A 468 5.95 20.03 13.97
CA THR A 468 6.50 18.88 13.22
C THR A 468 5.75 17.59 13.55
N LEU A 469 5.50 17.31 14.83
CA LEU A 469 4.78 16.12 15.26
C LEU A 469 3.36 16.06 14.69
N VAL A 470 2.59 17.14 14.79
CA VAL A 470 1.23 17.17 14.23
C VAL A 470 1.28 17.03 12.70
N LYS A 471 2.16 17.78 12.04
CA LYS A 471 2.32 17.74 10.57
C LYS A 471 2.67 16.35 10.04
N LEU A 472 3.55 15.62 10.75
CA LEU A 472 4.07 14.33 10.26
C LEU A 472 3.38 13.09 10.85
N THR A 473 2.61 13.21 11.94
CA THR A 473 1.98 12.05 12.58
C THR A 473 0.46 12.10 12.63
N ILE A 474 -0.15 13.27 12.47
CA ILE A 474 -1.62 13.44 12.52
C ILE A 474 -2.17 13.75 11.13
N LEU A 475 -1.63 14.76 10.42
CA LEU A 475 -2.14 15.12 9.10
C LEU A 475 -2.13 13.93 8.11
N PRO A 476 -1.07 13.09 8.01
CA PRO A 476 -1.09 11.96 7.08
C PRO A 476 -2.18 10.93 7.39
N ILE A 477 -2.64 10.82 8.64
CA ILE A 477 -3.78 9.95 8.99
C ILE A 477 -5.08 10.51 8.42
N LEU A 478 -5.25 11.83 8.45
CA LEU A 478 -6.44 12.52 7.95
C LEU A 478 -6.44 12.67 6.42
N ASP A 479 -5.25 12.79 5.81
CA ASP A 479 -5.11 12.95 4.36
C ASP A 479 -5.18 11.63 3.60
N PHE A 480 -4.87 10.49 4.26
CA PHE A 480 -4.89 9.19 3.59
C PHE A 480 -6.30 8.79 3.17
N GLY A 481 -6.52 8.69 1.87
CA GLY A 481 -7.83 8.32 1.30
C GLY A 481 -8.92 9.39 1.44
N ASP A 482 -8.58 10.64 1.76
CA ASP A 482 -9.54 11.73 1.97
C ASP A 482 -10.41 12.01 0.73
N VAL A 483 -9.89 11.80 -0.45
CA VAL A 483 -10.63 11.87 -1.72
C VAL A 483 -11.62 10.72 -1.90
N ILE A 484 -11.43 9.60 -1.18
CA ILE A 484 -12.32 8.44 -1.18
C ILE A 484 -13.49 8.71 -0.24
N TYR A 485 -13.22 9.07 1.01
CA TYR A 485 -14.27 9.28 2.01
C TYR A 485 -14.87 10.70 1.98
N LYS A 486 -14.48 11.56 1.02
CA LYS A 486 -15.08 12.90 0.84
C LYS A 486 -16.60 12.86 0.64
N ILE A 487 -17.12 11.74 0.15
CA ILE A 487 -18.55 11.52 -0.10
C ILE A 487 -19.37 11.21 1.16
N ALA A 488 -18.72 11.09 2.33
CA ALA A 488 -19.40 10.95 3.61
C ALA A 488 -20.21 12.22 3.95
N SER A 489 -21.22 12.07 4.79
CA SER A 489 -22.05 13.22 5.21
C SER A 489 -21.24 14.27 5.97
N ASN A 490 -21.63 15.54 5.84
CA ASN A 490 -20.97 16.65 6.56
C ASN A 490 -20.95 16.44 8.07
N THR A 491 -22.00 15.85 8.65
CA THR A 491 -22.06 15.48 10.07
C THR A 491 -20.97 14.46 10.46
N LEU A 492 -20.60 13.56 9.57
CA LEU A 492 -19.49 12.64 9.82
C LEU A 492 -18.14 13.31 9.64
N LEU A 493 -17.98 14.12 8.59
CA LEU A 493 -16.72 14.82 8.31
C LEU A 493 -16.38 15.83 9.41
N SER A 494 -17.37 16.54 10.00
CA SER A 494 -17.17 17.47 11.10
C SER A 494 -16.57 16.82 12.37
N LYS A 495 -16.73 15.49 12.54
CA LYS A 495 -16.04 14.76 13.61
C LYS A 495 -14.53 14.73 13.43
N LEU A 496 -14.03 14.80 12.18
CA LEU A 496 -12.61 14.91 11.87
C LEU A 496 -12.13 16.35 12.09
N ASP A 497 -12.95 17.37 11.77
CA ASP A 497 -12.61 18.76 12.03
C ASP A 497 -12.39 19.00 13.54
N ALA A 498 -13.22 18.41 14.39
CA ALA A 498 -13.08 18.52 15.85
C ALA A 498 -11.73 17.99 16.36
N VAL A 499 -11.25 16.84 15.84
CA VAL A 499 -9.93 16.30 16.23
C VAL A 499 -8.79 17.09 15.60
N TYR A 500 -8.97 17.65 14.41
CA TYR A 500 -8.01 18.53 13.77
C TYR A 500 -7.82 19.83 14.56
N HIS A 501 -8.91 20.49 14.97
CA HIS A 501 -8.86 21.67 15.84
C HIS A 501 -8.16 21.37 17.17
N SER A 502 -8.41 20.19 17.76
CA SER A 502 -7.69 19.75 18.96
C SER A 502 -6.18 19.63 18.73
N ALA A 503 -5.76 19.12 17.55
CA ALA A 503 -4.35 19.04 17.20
C ALA A 503 -3.71 20.41 17.00
N ILE A 504 -4.43 21.37 16.41
CA ILE A 504 -3.95 22.76 16.25
C ILE A 504 -3.84 23.44 17.61
N ARG A 505 -4.83 23.29 18.50
CA ARG A 505 -4.76 23.83 19.86
C ARG A 505 -3.60 23.24 20.67
N PHE A 506 -3.22 22.00 20.42
CA PHE A 506 -2.00 21.43 21.01
C PHE A 506 -0.73 22.22 20.62
N ILE A 507 -0.64 22.67 19.36
CA ILE A 507 0.51 23.47 18.87
C ILE A 507 0.47 24.87 19.47
N THR A 508 -0.65 25.58 19.29
CA THR A 508 -0.82 27.03 19.53
C THR A 508 -1.08 27.36 20.98
N LYS A 509 -1.59 26.41 21.77
CA LYS A 509 -2.14 26.62 23.12
C LYS A 509 -3.37 27.56 23.15
N ALA A 510 -4.01 27.76 22.00
CA ALA A 510 -5.19 28.60 21.89
C ALA A 510 -6.34 28.10 22.78
N PRO A 511 -7.13 29.01 23.40
CA PRO A 511 -8.32 28.67 24.16
C PRO A 511 -9.33 27.85 23.37
N TYR A 512 -10.20 27.11 24.05
CA TYR A 512 -11.26 26.34 23.37
C TYR A 512 -12.23 27.25 22.62
N THR A 513 -12.42 28.45 23.08
CA THR A 513 -13.28 29.49 22.50
C THR A 513 -12.71 30.13 21.22
N THR A 514 -11.41 29.91 20.91
CA THR A 514 -10.79 30.48 19.70
C THR A 514 -11.50 29.93 18.45
N HIS A 515 -11.93 30.83 17.57
CA HIS A 515 -12.60 30.48 16.34
C HIS A 515 -11.69 29.65 15.43
N HIS A 516 -12.28 28.74 14.67
CA HIS A 516 -11.49 27.80 13.84
C HIS A 516 -10.68 28.52 12.74
N CYS A 517 -11.15 29.61 12.16
CA CYS A 517 -10.41 30.40 11.19
C CYS A 517 -9.11 30.97 11.78
N ASP A 518 -9.17 31.46 13.03
CA ASP A 518 -7.98 31.94 13.75
C ASP A 518 -7.00 30.80 14.02
N LEU A 519 -7.52 29.60 14.33
CA LEU A 519 -6.68 28.42 14.53
C LEU A 519 -5.90 28.08 13.25
N TYR A 520 -6.53 28.13 12.08
CA TYR A 520 -5.88 27.88 10.81
C TYR A 520 -4.81 28.93 10.49
N ALA A 521 -5.13 30.20 10.70
CA ALA A 521 -4.20 31.32 10.51
C ALA A 521 -2.96 31.19 11.41
N LEU A 522 -3.13 30.81 12.69
CA LEU A 522 -2.03 30.64 13.66
C LEU A 522 -1.00 29.58 13.25
N VAL A 523 -1.38 28.57 12.49
CA VAL A 523 -0.47 27.49 12.04
C VAL A 523 -0.15 27.57 10.55
N GLY A 524 -0.81 28.44 9.79
CA GLY A 524 -0.68 28.55 8.34
C GLY A 524 -1.16 27.30 7.59
N TRP A 525 -2.18 26.60 8.12
CA TRP A 525 -2.74 25.40 7.51
C TRP A 525 -4.20 25.63 7.10
N PRO A 526 -4.62 25.12 5.93
CA PRO A 526 -6.01 25.21 5.51
C PRO A 526 -6.92 24.28 6.33
N SER A 527 -8.22 24.51 6.25
CA SER A 527 -9.24 23.62 6.81
C SER A 527 -9.15 22.21 6.20
N LEU A 528 -9.69 21.19 6.89
CA LEU A 528 -9.75 19.83 6.29
C LEU A 528 -10.64 19.80 5.05
N HIS A 529 -11.64 20.67 4.95
CA HIS A 529 -12.46 20.80 3.76
C HIS A 529 -11.62 21.24 2.56
N THR A 530 -10.90 22.34 2.68
CA THR A 530 -10.01 22.88 1.63
C THR A 530 -8.90 21.90 1.28
N ARG A 531 -8.32 21.19 2.27
CA ARG A 531 -7.33 20.13 2.01
C ARG A 531 -7.90 19.02 1.14
N ARG A 532 -9.07 18.47 1.51
CA ARG A 532 -9.74 17.42 0.72
C ARG A 532 -10.08 17.89 -0.69
N GLN A 533 -10.57 19.12 -0.83
CA GLN A 533 -10.86 19.72 -2.13
C GLN A 533 -9.60 19.88 -2.98
N THR A 534 -8.50 20.37 -2.38
CA THR A 534 -7.20 20.48 -3.07
C THR A 534 -6.70 19.11 -3.55
N HIS A 535 -6.71 18.09 -2.68
CA HIS A 535 -6.28 16.73 -3.04
C HIS A 535 -7.18 16.15 -4.14
N TRP A 536 -8.47 16.37 -4.06
CA TRP A 536 -9.43 15.92 -5.06
C TRP A 536 -9.18 16.55 -6.43
N LEU A 537 -9.00 17.87 -6.50
CA LEU A 537 -8.71 18.58 -7.75
C LEU A 537 -7.33 18.18 -8.31
N HIS A 538 -6.36 17.87 -7.45
CA HIS A 538 -5.09 17.28 -7.90
C HIS A 538 -5.27 15.91 -8.55
N VAL A 539 -6.16 15.05 -8.02
CA VAL A 539 -6.46 13.75 -8.65
C VAL A 539 -7.10 13.97 -10.02
N ILE A 540 -8.11 14.84 -10.12
CA ILE A 540 -8.75 15.18 -11.40
C ILE A 540 -7.71 15.68 -12.41
N TYR A 541 -6.87 16.62 -12.00
CA TYR A 541 -5.87 17.19 -12.90
C TYR A 541 -4.81 16.18 -13.36
N LYS A 542 -4.38 15.29 -12.46
CA LYS A 542 -3.52 14.15 -12.84
C LYS A 542 -4.21 13.23 -13.85
N THR A 543 -5.52 13.05 -13.72
CA THR A 543 -6.32 12.26 -14.67
C THR A 543 -6.29 12.89 -16.06
N LEU A 544 -6.45 14.21 -16.15
CA LEU A 544 -6.37 14.97 -17.41
C LEU A 544 -4.97 14.94 -18.04
N LEU A 545 -3.93 14.92 -17.22
CA LEU A 545 -2.53 14.80 -17.67
C LEU A 545 -2.13 13.36 -18.05
N GLY A 546 -3.03 12.38 -17.97
CA GLY A 546 -2.69 10.96 -18.19
C GLY A 546 -1.71 10.39 -17.15
N LYS A 547 -1.59 11.01 -15.97
CA LYS A 547 -0.68 10.59 -14.88
C LYS A 547 -1.36 9.69 -13.83
N VAL A 548 -2.44 9.04 -14.21
CA VAL A 548 -3.17 8.04 -13.43
C VAL A 548 -3.38 6.80 -14.29
N PRO A 549 -3.74 5.64 -13.70
CA PRO A 549 -3.99 4.44 -14.48
C PRO A 549 -5.08 4.62 -15.55
N PRO A 550 -4.98 3.90 -16.70
CA PRO A 550 -5.94 4.00 -17.80
C PRO A 550 -7.39 3.75 -17.37
N TYR A 551 -7.63 2.81 -16.44
CA TYR A 551 -8.97 2.53 -15.92
C TYR A 551 -9.62 3.71 -15.19
N LEU A 552 -8.84 4.67 -14.69
CA LEU A 552 -9.34 5.88 -14.05
C LEU A 552 -9.42 7.04 -15.05
N SER A 553 -8.42 7.19 -15.95
CA SER A 553 -8.42 8.24 -16.96
C SER A 553 -9.56 8.06 -17.97
N SER A 554 -9.95 6.82 -18.30
CA SER A 554 -11.07 6.53 -19.20
C SER A 554 -12.45 6.93 -18.65
N LEU A 555 -12.56 7.21 -17.34
CA LEU A 555 -13.82 7.67 -16.72
C LEU A 555 -14.10 9.15 -16.96
N VAL A 556 -13.14 9.89 -17.50
CA VAL A 556 -13.25 11.34 -17.68
C VAL A 556 -13.01 11.67 -19.16
N THR A 557 -13.95 12.34 -19.79
CA THR A 557 -13.88 12.70 -21.20
C THR A 557 -13.84 14.22 -21.34
N ILE A 558 -12.84 14.75 -22.07
CA ILE A 558 -12.78 16.16 -22.42
C ILE A 558 -13.87 16.44 -23.45
N ALA A 559 -14.65 17.49 -23.23
CA ALA A 559 -15.72 17.86 -24.14
C ALA A 559 -15.13 18.50 -25.41
N SER A 560 -15.61 18.03 -26.58
CA SER A 560 -15.31 18.63 -27.86
C SER A 560 -16.46 19.57 -28.20
N PRO A 561 -16.25 20.92 -28.17
CA PRO A 561 -17.32 21.86 -28.44
C PRO A 561 -17.72 21.81 -29.91
N THR A 562 -19.01 21.67 -30.19
CA THR A 562 -19.58 21.68 -31.54
C THR A 562 -19.76 23.12 -32.10
N CYS A 563 -19.76 24.13 -31.22
CA CYS A 563 -19.89 25.52 -31.57
C CYS A 563 -18.84 26.37 -30.84
N SER A 564 -18.26 27.36 -31.53
CA SER A 564 -17.29 28.29 -30.94
C SER A 564 -18.02 29.36 -30.12
N THR A 565 -18.10 29.14 -28.81
CA THR A 565 -18.56 30.13 -27.82
C THR A 565 -17.41 30.61 -26.97
N ARG A 566 -17.53 31.75 -26.27
CA ARG A 566 -16.48 32.22 -25.34
C ARG A 566 -16.14 31.21 -24.27
N SER A 567 -17.10 30.43 -23.81
CA SER A 567 -16.90 29.36 -22.81
C SER A 567 -16.29 28.09 -23.41
N SER A 568 -16.37 27.88 -24.72
CA SER A 568 -15.80 26.70 -25.40
C SER A 568 -14.27 26.71 -25.53
N ARG A 569 -13.63 27.84 -25.18
CA ARG A 569 -12.16 27.94 -25.14
C ARG A 569 -11.53 27.20 -23.96
N TYR A 570 -12.30 27.00 -22.90
CA TYR A 570 -11.76 26.40 -21.67
C TYR A 570 -11.95 24.91 -21.68
N ILE A 571 -10.99 24.18 -21.07
CA ILE A 571 -11.05 22.72 -20.96
C ILE A 571 -12.25 22.33 -20.10
N SER A 572 -13.30 21.84 -20.72
CA SER A 572 -14.48 21.32 -20.03
C SER A 572 -14.58 19.81 -20.14
N LEU A 573 -15.28 19.18 -19.21
CA LEU A 573 -15.48 17.74 -19.15
C LEU A 573 -16.95 17.40 -19.42
N VAL A 574 -17.17 16.28 -20.10
CA VAL A 574 -18.50 15.72 -20.32
C VAL A 574 -19.05 15.23 -18.99
N THR A 575 -20.13 15.83 -18.49
CA THR A 575 -20.80 15.39 -17.27
C THR A 575 -21.80 14.29 -17.63
N PRO A 576 -21.61 13.04 -17.14
CA PRO A 576 -22.52 11.95 -17.44
C PRO A 576 -23.90 12.17 -16.80
N LYS A 577 -24.94 11.61 -17.41
CA LYS A 577 -26.29 11.61 -16.81
C LYS A 577 -26.31 10.67 -15.61
N THR A 578 -27.01 11.07 -14.55
CA THR A 578 -27.20 10.27 -13.35
C THR A 578 -28.66 10.29 -12.93
N ASN A 579 -29.15 9.17 -12.40
CA ASN A 579 -30.55 8.99 -12.01
C ASN A 579 -30.78 9.29 -10.53
N SER A 580 -29.73 9.27 -9.70
CA SER A 580 -29.84 9.36 -8.25
C SER A 580 -28.75 10.21 -7.63
N PHE A 581 -28.92 10.53 -6.35
CA PHE A 581 -27.86 11.16 -5.55
C PHE A 581 -26.55 10.33 -5.55
N PHE A 582 -26.64 8.99 -5.55
CA PHE A 582 -25.45 8.13 -5.53
C PHE A 582 -24.66 8.19 -6.84
N GLY A 583 -25.33 8.26 -7.99
CA GLY A 583 -24.66 8.47 -9.26
C GLY A 583 -23.84 9.76 -9.27
N ARG A 584 -24.33 10.83 -8.62
CA ARG A 584 -23.59 12.10 -8.48
C ARG A 584 -22.34 12.00 -7.60
N LEU A 585 -22.25 10.97 -6.74
CA LEU A 585 -21.08 10.70 -5.92
C LEU A 585 -20.01 9.86 -6.66
N SER A 586 -20.33 9.29 -7.82
CA SER A 586 -19.38 8.54 -8.64
C SER A 586 -18.22 9.41 -9.08
N PHE A 587 -17.04 8.82 -9.29
CA PHE A 587 -15.85 9.56 -9.75
C PHE A 587 -16.13 10.28 -11.07
N GLN A 588 -16.71 9.57 -12.05
CA GLN A 588 -16.97 10.10 -13.39
C GLN A 588 -17.86 11.34 -13.38
N PHE A 589 -18.91 11.38 -12.52
CA PHE A 589 -19.78 12.55 -12.41
C PHE A 589 -19.12 13.66 -11.58
N SER A 590 -18.68 13.34 -10.36
CA SER A 590 -18.18 14.36 -9.44
C SER A 590 -16.89 15.01 -9.94
N ALA A 591 -16.02 14.27 -10.65
CA ALA A 591 -14.82 14.85 -11.25
C ALA A 591 -15.16 15.82 -12.37
N ALA A 592 -16.09 15.48 -13.26
CA ALA A 592 -16.51 16.36 -14.34
C ALA A 592 -17.23 17.60 -13.80
N ASN A 593 -18.14 17.43 -12.84
CA ASN A 593 -18.87 18.53 -12.22
C ASN A 593 -17.93 19.50 -11.50
N ASP A 594 -17.07 18.99 -10.61
CA ASP A 594 -16.17 19.82 -9.81
C ASP A 594 -15.09 20.49 -10.64
N TRP A 595 -14.62 19.83 -11.72
CA TRP A 595 -13.73 20.43 -12.69
C TRP A 595 -14.39 21.58 -13.47
N ASN A 596 -15.58 21.35 -14.01
CA ASN A 596 -16.30 22.37 -14.76
C ASN A 596 -16.65 23.59 -13.89
N GLU A 597 -16.93 23.38 -12.61
CA GLU A 597 -17.13 24.47 -11.65
C GLU A 597 -15.83 25.26 -11.42
N LEU A 598 -14.70 24.57 -11.20
CA LEU A 598 -13.40 25.19 -11.05
C LEU A 598 -13.01 26.03 -12.29
N GLN A 599 -13.35 25.55 -13.49
CA GLN A 599 -13.02 26.25 -14.74
C GLN A 599 -13.73 27.59 -14.91
N LYS A 600 -14.82 27.84 -14.20
CA LYS A 600 -15.47 29.17 -14.20
C LYS A 600 -14.55 30.28 -13.67
N SER A 601 -13.67 29.93 -12.72
CA SER A 601 -12.68 30.84 -12.13
C SER A 601 -11.29 30.67 -12.74
N LEU A 602 -10.82 29.42 -12.95
CA LEU A 602 -9.45 29.12 -13.37
C LEU A 602 -9.20 29.42 -14.86
N LYS A 603 -10.22 29.21 -15.72
CA LYS A 603 -10.21 29.57 -17.16
C LYS A 603 -9.01 29.02 -17.95
N LEU A 604 -8.63 27.76 -17.70
CA LEU A 604 -7.55 27.10 -18.45
C LEU A 604 -8.00 26.77 -19.88
N GLU A 605 -7.27 27.27 -20.87
CA GLU A 605 -7.46 26.94 -22.29
C GLU A 605 -6.62 25.72 -22.70
N THR A 606 -5.48 25.50 -22.04
CA THR A 606 -4.56 24.39 -22.30
C THR A 606 -4.12 23.75 -20.99
N LEU A 607 -3.68 22.48 -21.07
CA LEU A 607 -3.10 21.81 -19.92
C LEU A 607 -1.71 22.38 -19.62
N ILE A 608 -1.51 22.80 -18.39
CA ILE A 608 -0.24 23.33 -17.87
C ILE A 608 0.50 22.27 -17.04
N SER A 609 1.71 22.56 -16.60
CA SER A 609 2.44 21.65 -15.71
C SER A 609 1.67 21.43 -14.40
N LEU A 610 1.82 20.24 -13.78
CA LEU A 610 1.19 19.95 -12.49
C LEU A 610 1.64 20.94 -11.40
N THR A 611 2.88 21.43 -11.46
CA THR A 611 3.42 22.41 -10.51
C THR A 611 2.74 23.76 -10.68
N SER A 612 2.60 24.24 -11.91
CA SER A 612 1.88 25.50 -12.20
C SER A 612 0.41 25.43 -11.82
N PHE A 613 -0.25 24.29 -12.10
CA PHE A 613 -1.62 24.07 -11.67
C PHE A 613 -1.77 24.13 -10.14
N LYS A 614 -0.88 23.48 -9.39
CA LYS A 614 -0.90 23.53 -7.92
C LYS A 614 -0.75 24.94 -7.38
N HIS A 615 0.11 25.75 -8.00
CA HIS A 615 0.29 27.15 -7.63
C HIS A 615 -1.00 27.95 -7.85
N GLN A 616 -1.57 27.91 -9.05
CA GLN A 616 -2.81 28.60 -9.36
C GLN A 616 -3.98 28.13 -8.48
N LEU A 617 -4.06 26.83 -8.19
CA LEU A 617 -5.09 26.29 -7.32
C LEU A 617 -4.95 26.80 -5.89
N SER A 618 -3.73 26.96 -5.38
CA SER A 618 -3.50 27.49 -4.03
C SER A 618 -3.91 28.95 -3.86
N GLU A 619 -3.88 29.74 -4.95
CA GLU A 619 -4.37 31.11 -4.98
C GLU A 619 -5.90 31.20 -5.01
N GLN A 620 -6.55 30.22 -5.65
CA GLN A 620 -8.01 30.15 -5.79
C GLN A 620 -8.71 29.58 -4.54
N LEU A 621 -8.11 28.58 -3.91
CA LEU A 621 -8.67 27.92 -2.73
C LEU A 621 -8.14 28.56 -1.44
N THR A 622 -8.68 29.70 -1.09
CA THR A 622 -8.43 30.34 0.19
C THR A 622 -9.56 30.02 1.17
N ASP A 623 -9.21 29.78 2.44
CA ASP A 623 -10.20 29.62 3.50
C ASP A 623 -10.77 30.99 3.86
N TYR A 624 -11.71 31.51 3.07
CA TYR A 624 -12.50 32.65 3.51
C TYR A 624 -13.46 32.18 4.61
N CYS A 625 -13.43 32.90 5.72
CA CYS A 625 -14.38 32.67 6.80
C CYS A 625 -15.79 33.05 6.29
N THR A 626 -16.60 32.05 5.98
CA THR A 626 -18.03 32.23 5.65
C THR A 626 -18.92 32.15 6.91
N CYS A 627 -18.31 32.24 8.08
CA CYS A 627 -18.99 32.12 9.38
C CYS A 627 -19.50 33.49 9.79
N THR A 628 -20.55 33.96 9.14
CA THR A 628 -21.41 35.06 9.61
C THR A 628 -22.69 34.51 10.22
#